data_b50230a4986858ed26ccbbb85a99aae2
#
_entry.id   b50230a4986858ed26ccbbb85a99aae2
#
_cell.length_a   1.000
_cell.length_b   1.000
_cell.length_c   1.000
_cell.angle_alpha   90.00
_cell.angle_beta   90.00
_cell.angle_gamma   90.00
#
_symmetry.space_group_name_H-M   'P 1'
#
loop_
_entity.id
_entity.type
_entity.pdbx_description
1 polymer ?
#
loop_
_entity_poly.entity_id
_entity_poly.type
_entity_poly.pdbx_seq_one_letter_code
_entity_poly.pdbx_strand_id
1 'polypeptide(L)'
;MRLITLFLILASLPLHAQKAPKTKALIKLTPIEVATEDRVYKRTPQGELKLHFFKPKGGLQIAVQRPCVVFFFGGGWKSGSYLQFVPQAEYLASRGIIAACADYRISSIHKTTPDKAVEDAKSAIRWVRGHADEIGVDPTKIIAAGGSAGGHLAACTALVTAYDAESDDKNISAKPNALVLFNPAMNIATLFRERAAEQNPVKMDVAEAITPNNFVTKDTPPAILFFGTADQLKIGGDEFVQKARALGLRAEMWAAPEMPHGFFNKAPWMQVTARQMDVFLTSLNYLGGEPTIRLPEGAPSLIAE
;
A
#
# COMPACT_ATOMS: atom_id res chain seq x y z
N MET A 1 -49.78 52.83 -58.95
CA MET A 1 -49.21 52.19 -57.81
C MET A 1 -49.32 50.67 -57.96
N ARG A 2 -48.27 50.00 -58.41
CA ARG A 2 -48.28 48.53 -58.59
C ARG A 2 -47.44 47.97 -57.50
N LEU A 3 -48.04 47.11 -56.60
CA LEU A 3 -47.30 46.34 -55.58
C LEU A 3 -46.63 45.16 -56.30
N ILE A 4 -45.30 45.04 -56.05
CA ILE A 4 -44.54 43.88 -56.48
C ILE A 4 -44.38 42.99 -55.25
N THR A 5 -44.97 41.79 -55.29
CA THR A 5 -44.87 40.79 -54.27
C THR A 5 -43.64 39.90 -54.56
N LEU A 6 -42.67 39.94 -53.68
CA LEU A 6 -41.43 39.16 -53.76
C LEU A 6 -41.63 37.80 -53.11
N PHE A 7 -41.61 36.69 -53.91
CA PHE A 7 -41.62 35.32 -53.39
C PHE A 7 -40.18 34.91 -53.01
N LEU A 8 -39.96 34.64 -51.71
CA LEU A 8 -38.74 33.97 -51.23
C LEU A 8 -38.90 32.44 -51.38
N ILE A 9 -38.13 31.84 -52.27
CA ILE A 9 -38.00 30.38 -52.38
C ILE A 9 -36.94 29.96 -51.37
N LEU A 10 -37.35 29.27 -50.27
CA LEU A 10 -36.43 28.56 -49.37
C LEU A 10 -36.00 27.26 -50.03
N ALA A 11 -34.74 27.19 -50.45
CA ALA A 11 -34.11 25.94 -50.86
C ALA A 11 -33.71 25.10 -49.63
N SER A 12 -34.37 23.98 -49.43
CA SER A 12 -33.98 22.99 -48.39
C SER A 12 -32.79 22.18 -48.87
N LEU A 13 -31.64 22.40 -48.23
CA LEU A 13 -30.45 21.58 -48.41
C LEU A 13 -30.63 20.26 -47.63
N PRO A 14 -30.27 19.09 -48.20
CA PRO A 14 -30.36 17.84 -47.48
C PRO A 14 -29.27 17.75 -46.39
N LEU A 15 -29.72 17.50 -45.17
CA LEU A 15 -28.85 17.26 -44.03
C LEU A 15 -28.11 15.90 -44.24
N HIS A 16 -26.84 15.97 -44.61
CA HIS A 16 -25.99 14.77 -44.63
C HIS A 16 -25.80 14.25 -43.22
N ALA A 17 -26.42 13.13 -42.89
CA ALA A 17 -26.17 12.41 -41.65
C ALA A 17 -24.70 11.95 -41.60
N GLN A 18 -23.87 12.64 -40.80
CA GLN A 18 -22.54 12.18 -40.48
C GLN A 18 -22.64 10.84 -39.71
N LYS A 19 -22.11 9.76 -40.33
CA LYS A 19 -21.96 8.49 -39.65
C LYS A 19 -21.12 8.67 -38.39
N ALA A 20 -21.71 8.32 -37.24
CA ALA A 20 -20.99 8.26 -35.95
C ALA A 20 -19.71 7.46 -36.10
N PRO A 21 -18.60 7.89 -35.45
CA PRO A 21 -17.33 7.17 -35.51
C PRO A 21 -17.50 5.78 -34.91
N LYS A 22 -17.06 4.77 -35.66
CA LYS A 22 -17.07 3.37 -35.25
C LYS A 22 -16.36 3.27 -33.90
N THR A 23 -17.07 2.84 -32.86
CA THR A 23 -16.56 2.54 -31.52
C THR A 23 -15.30 1.70 -31.66
N LYS A 24 -14.17 2.22 -31.22
CA LYS A 24 -12.91 1.44 -31.11
C LYS A 24 -13.23 0.20 -30.31
N ALA A 25 -12.96 -0.96 -30.88
CA ALA A 25 -13.08 -2.23 -30.18
C ALA A 25 -12.28 -2.13 -28.86
N LEU A 26 -12.96 -2.26 -27.73
CA LEU A 26 -12.33 -2.41 -26.43
C LEU A 26 -11.40 -3.62 -26.51
N ILE A 27 -10.10 -3.38 -26.47
CA ILE A 27 -9.12 -4.44 -26.33
C ILE A 27 -9.45 -5.11 -24.99
N LYS A 28 -10.01 -6.32 -25.01
CA LYS A 28 -10.15 -7.16 -23.84
C LYS A 28 -8.73 -7.46 -23.35
N LEU A 29 -8.25 -6.70 -22.38
CA LEU A 29 -7.03 -7.05 -21.67
C LEU A 29 -7.27 -8.39 -20.99
N THR A 30 -6.60 -9.43 -21.48
CA THR A 30 -6.58 -10.73 -20.80
C THR A 30 -5.99 -10.49 -19.41
N PRO A 31 -6.61 -10.96 -18.31
CA PRO A 31 -6.04 -10.82 -16.98
C PRO A 31 -4.63 -11.42 -16.99
N ILE A 32 -3.65 -10.69 -16.46
CA ILE A 32 -2.29 -11.20 -16.29
C ILE A 32 -2.39 -12.31 -15.24
N GLU A 33 -2.01 -13.54 -15.61
CA GLU A 33 -1.93 -14.62 -14.65
C GLU A 33 -0.83 -14.35 -13.62
N VAL A 34 -1.04 -14.78 -12.38
CA VAL A 34 -0.13 -14.59 -11.24
C VAL A 34 0.62 -15.88 -10.95
N ALA A 35 1.94 -15.78 -10.80
CA ALA A 35 2.80 -16.85 -10.31
C ALA A 35 3.19 -16.59 -8.86
N THR A 36 3.31 -17.64 -8.06
CA THR A 36 3.72 -17.54 -6.66
C THR A 36 5.08 -18.21 -6.42
N GLU A 37 5.87 -17.64 -5.51
CA GLU A 37 7.18 -18.14 -5.13
C GLU A 37 7.51 -17.74 -3.70
N ASP A 38 8.07 -18.65 -2.91
CA ASP A 38 8.54 -18.39 -1.55
C ASP A 38 10.06 -18.23 -1.51
N ARG A 39 10.54 -17.21 -0.80
CA ARG A 39 11.97 -16.99 -0.53
C ARG A 39 12.23 -16.76 0.95
N VAL A 40 13.18 -17.47 1.53
CA VAL A 40 13.65 -17.20 2.89
C VAL A 40 14.50 -15.93 2.84
N TYR A 41 14.06 -14.89 3.52
CA TYR A 41 14.79 -13.62 3.58
C TYR A 41 15.61 -13.47 4.87
N LYS A 42 15.23 -14.21 5.92
CA LYS A 42 15.90 -14.14 7.21
C LYS A 42 15.83 -15.48 7.95
N ARG A 43 16.97 -15.87 8.54
CA ARG A 43 17.03 -16.97 9.50
C ARG A 43 17.19 -16.40 10.90
N THR A 44 16.35 -16.84 11.84
CA THR A 44 16.37 -16.40 13.23
C THR A 44 16.46 -17.62 14.16
N PRO A 45 16.82 -17.45 15.43
CA PRO A 45 16.75 -18.56 16.39
C PRO A 45 15.35 -19.17 16.55
N GLN A 46 14.30 -18.43 16.16
CA GLN A 46 12.91 -18.88 16.22
C GLN A 46 12.40 -19.53 14.93
N GLY A 47 13.19 -19.54 13.88
CA GLY A 47 12.84 -20.13 12.59
C GLY A 47 13.14 -19.25 11.39
N GLU A 48 12.76 -19.72 10.21
CA GLU A 48 12.91 -19.01 8.96
C GLU A 48 11.72 -18.07 8.73
N LEU A 49 12.02 -16.87 8.23
CA LEU A 49 11.03 -15.90 7.80
C LEU A 49 11.07 -15.80 6.28
N LYS A 50 9.89 -15.82 5.65
CA LYS A 50 9.75 -15.87 4.20
C LYS A 50 9.11 -14.60 3.63
N LEU A 51 9.45 -14.33 2.38
CA LEU A 51 8.70 -13.47 1.49
C LEU A 51 7.90 -14.37 0.54
N HIS A 52 6.58 -14.22 0.55
CA HIS A 52 5.66 -14.91 -0.34
C HIS A 52 5.37 -13.99 -1.52
N PHE A 53 6.03 -14.27 -2.64
CA PHE A 53 5.96 -13.45 -3.85
C PHE A 53 4.75 -13.80 -4.72
N PHE A 54 4.15 -12.76 -5.28
CA PHE A 54 3.12 -12.79 -6.32
C PHE A 54 3.66 -12.00 -7.51
N LYS A 55 3.89 -12.69 -8.62
CA LYS A 55 4.53 -12.13 -9.81
C LYS A 55 3.60 -12.22 -11.03
N PRO A 56 3.63 -11.25 -11.95
CA PRO A 56 2.92 -11.37 -13.22
C PRO A 56 3.36 -12.63 -13.97
N LYS A 57 2.42 -13.51 -14.38
CA LYS A 57 2.70 -14.61 -15.33
C LYS A 57 2.83 -14.04 -16.75
N GLY A 58 3.73 -14.53 -17.51
CA GLY A 58 3.91 -14.12 -18.91
C GLY A 58 5.29 -13.56 -19.21
N GLY A 59 6.25 -13.98 -18.41
CA GLY A 59 7.67 -13.75 -18.63
C GLY A 59 8.15 -12.47 -17.98
N LEU A 60 8.96 -12.66 -16.99
CA LEU A 60 10.06 -11.76 -16.75
C LEU A 60 10.87 -11.76 -18.07
N GLN A 61 10.51 -10.87 -18.99
CA GLN A 61 11.57 -10.34 -19.84
C GLN A 61 12.51 -9.69 -18.83
N ILE A 62 13.61 -10.34 -18.53
CA ILE A 62 14.66 -9.93 -17.57
C ILE A 62 15.10 -8.47 -17.83
N ALA A 63 14.73 -7.90 -18.96
CA ALA A 63 15.02 -6.53 -19.37
C ALA A 63 14.14 -5.44 -18.72
N VAL A 64 13.04 -5.77 -18.00
CA VAL A 64 12.17 -4.74 -17.43
C VAL A 64 12.03 -4.97 -15.93
N GLN A 65 12.80 -4.21 -15.16
CA GLN A 65 12.64 -4.14 -13.70
C GLN A 65 11.29 -3.50 -13.34
N ARG A 66 10.60 -4.06 -12.34
CA ARG A 66 9.25 -3.69 -11.92
C ARG A 66 9.25 -3.11 -10.51
N PRO A 67 8.32 -2.19 -10.17
CA PRO A 67 8.09 -1.82 -8.79
C PRO A 67 7.75 -3.04 -7.94
N CYS A 68 8.08 -2.99 -6.65
CA CYS A 68 7.76 -4.05 -5.70
C CYS A 68 7.02 -3.49 -4.48
N VAL A 69 5.92 -4.12 -4.10
CA VAL A 69 5.22 -3.84 -2.84
C VAL A 69 5.48 -4.96 -1.85
N VAL A 70 5.97 -4.61 -0.66
CA VAL A 70 6.15 -5.55 0.45
C VAL A 70 5.07 -5.30 1.48
N PHE A 71 4.18 -6.27 1.67
CA PHE A 71 3.08 -6.22 2.63
C PHE A 71 3.45 -6.86 3.96
N PHE A 72 3.11 -6.18 5.05
CA PHE A 72 3.21 -6.68 6.43
C PHE A 72 1.80 -6.82 7.01
N PHE A 73 1.47 -7.99 7.54
CA PHE A 73 0.16 -8.27 8.09
C PHE A 73 -0.08 -7.60 9.44
N GLY A 74 -1.37 -7.40 9.80
CA GLY A 74 -1.80 -6.93 11.11
C GLY A 74 -1.90 -8.06 12.14
N GLY A 75 -2.34 -7.71 13.35
CA GLY A 75 -2.56 -8.68 14.44
C GLY A 75 -1.84 -8.33 15.74
N GLY A 76 -1.53 -7.04 15.95
CA GLY A 76 -0.98 -6.50 17.21
C GLY A 76 0.39 -7.06 17.56
N TRP A 77 1.22 -7.41 16.57
CA TRP A 77 2.53 -8.08 16.75
C TRP A 77 2.42 -9.42 17.52
N LYS A 78 1.21 -9.89 17.73
CA LYS A 78 0.90 -11.10 18.50
C LYS A 78 0.45 -12.25 17.62
N SER A 79 -0.32 -11.98 16.59
CA SER A 79 -0.97 -12.99 15.73
C SER A 79 -1.03 -12.51 14.27
N GLY A 80 -1.60 -13.33 13.39
CA GLY A 80 -1.76 -13.01 11.97
C GLY A 80 -0.86 -13.86 11.07
N SER A 81 -0.99 -13.65 9.78
CA SER A 81 -0.17 -14.30 8.75
C SER A 81 -0.18 -13.49 7.46
N TYR A 82 0.73 -13.79 6.57
CA TYR A 82 0.84 -13.20 5.25
C TYR A 82 -0.45 -13.29 4.40
N LEU A 83 -1.33 -14.25 4.70
CA LEU A 83 -2.59 -14.47 3.99
C LEU A 83 -3.53 -13.25 4.02
N GLN A 84 -3.36 -12.34 4.99
CA GLN A 84 -4.18 -11.13 5.08
C GLN A 84 -4.12 -10.28 3.81
N PHE A 85 -2.95 -10.16 3.19
CA PHE A 85 -2.75 -9.29 2.03
C PHE A 85 -2.64 -10.01 0.69
N VAL A 86 -2.89 -11.33 0.65
CA VAL A 86 -2.91 -12.11 -0.59
C VAL A 86 -3.83 -11.49 -1.65
N PRO A 87 -5.09 -11.09 -1.34
CA PRO A 87 -5.96 -10.49 -2.36
C PRO A 87 -5.41 -9.21 -2.98
N GLN A 88 -4.78 -8.33 -2.18
CA GLN A 88 -4.16 -7.11 -2.67
C GLN A 88 -2.88 -7.41 -3.45
N ALA A 89 -2.09 -8.40 -3.01
CA ALA A 89 -0.87 -8.84 -3.68
C ALA A 89 -1.17 -9.43 -5.07
N GLU A 90 -2.16 -10.32 -5.18
CA GLU A 90 -2.63 -10.88 -6.45
C GLU A 90 -3.15 -9.79 -7.39
N TYR A 91 -3.95 -8.85 -6.84
CA TYR A 91 -4.43 -7.71 -7.62
C TYR A 91 -3.28 -6.89 -8.22
N LEU A 92 -2.29 -6.48 -7.39
CA LEU A 92 -1.16 -5.70 -7.86
C LEU A 92 -0.27 -6.49 -8.84
N ALA A 93 -0.10 -7.79 -8.63
CA ALA A 93 0.60 -8.66 -9.57
C ALA A 93 -0.14 -8.71 -10.92
N SER A 94 -1.46 -8.78 -10.94
CA SER A 94 -2.27 -8.69 -12.15
C SER A 94 -2.16 -7.34 -12.86
N ARG A 95 -1.74 -6.28 -12.15
CA ARG A 95 -1.44 -4.95 -12.67
C ARG A 95 0.00 -4.78 -13.16
N GLY A 96 0.86 -5.78 -12.95
CA GLY A 96 2.23 -5.78 -13.40
C GLY A 96 3.27 -5.36 -12.35
N ILE A 97 2.90 -5.16 -11.09
CA ILE A 97 3.81 -4.98 -9.95
C ILE A 97 4.24 -6.36 -9.42
N ILE A 98 5.44 -6.47 -8.88
CA ILE A 98 5.83 -7.60 -8.04
C ILE A 98 5.32 -7.30 -6.63
N ALA A 99 4.51 -8.19 -6.06
CA ALA A 99 4.08 -8.06 -4.67
C ALA A 99 4.69 -9.17 -3.82
N ALA A 100 5.05 -8.86 -2.59
CA ALA A 100 5.54 -9.82 -1.60
C ALA A 100 4.78 -9.63 -0.29
N CYS A 101 4.32 -10.71 0.32
CA CYS A 101 3.78 -10.71 1.67
C CYS A 101 4.84 -11.27 2.61
N ALA A 102 5.27 -10.51 3.60
CA ALA A 102 6.37 -10.86 4.48
C ALA A 102 5.89 -11.55 5.76
N ASP A 103 6.51 -12.67 6.12
CA ASP A 103 6.49 -13.13 7.50
C ASP A 103 7.30 -12.19 8.37
N TYR A 104 6.95 -12.11 9.64
CA TYR A 104 7.76 -11.47 10.68
C TYR A 104 7.48 -12.12 12.02
N ARG A 105 8.40 -11.98 13.00
CA ARG A 105 8.23 -12.60 14.32
C ARG A 105 7.08 -11.98 15.09
N ILE A 106 6.21 -12.84 15.62
CA ILE A 106 5.04 -12.48 16.42
C ILE A 106 5.12 -13.16 17.80
N SER A 107 4.57 -12.50 18.83
CA SER A 107 4.75 -12.97 20.21
C SER A 107 4.10 -14.31 20.53
N SER A 108 2.97 -14.65 19.89
CA SER A 108 2.28 -15.93 20.14
C SER A 108 3.12 -17.16 19.76
N ILE A 109 3.88 -17.06 18.68
CA ILE A 109 4.70 -18.17 18.14
C ILE A 109 6.16 -18.00 18.58
N HIS A 110 6.74 -16.81 18.38
CA HIS A 110 8.17 -16.60 18.49
C HIS A 110 8.60 -16.05 19.86
N LYS A 111 7.65 -15.69 20.73
CA LYS A 111 7.89 -15.13 22.08
C LYS A 111 8.78 -13.87 22.05
N THR A 112 8.61 -13.05 21.00
CA THR A 112 9.37 -11.81 20.78
C THR A 112 8.52 -10.57 21.00
N THR A 113 9.17 -9.44 21.17
CA THR A 113 8.59 -8.10 21.31
C THR A 113 8.49 -7.38 19.95
N PRO A 114 7.70 -6.29 19.81
CA PRO A 114 7.50 -5.59 18.55
C PRO A 114 8.75 -5.02 17.89
N ASP A 115 9.80 -4.70 18.65
CA ASP A 115 11.10 -4.27 18.12
C ASP A 115 11.75 -5.34 17.22
N LYS A 116 11.57 -6.64 17.58
CA LYS A 116 12.04 -7.74 16.75
C LYS A 116 11.26 -7.84 15.43
N ALA A 117 9.99 -7.49 15.43
CA ALA A 117 9.19 -7.40 14.20
C ALA A 117 9.66 -6.20 13.34
N VAL A 118 10.08 -5.08 13.96
CA VAL A 118 10.69 -3.95 13.23
C VAL A 118 12.00 -4.36 12.57
N GLU A 119 12.91 -5.07 13.29
CA GLU A 119 14.12 -5.65 12.70
C GLU A 119 13.80 -6.51 11.48
N ASP A 120 12.76 -7.37 11.57
CA ASP A 120 12.39 -8.28 10.50
C ASP A 120 11.83 -7.53 9.29
N ALA A 121 10.99 -6.52 9.51
CA ALA A 121 10.45 -5.69 8.44
C ALA A 121 11.56 -4.93 7.69
N LYS A 122 12.55 -4.38 8.40
CA LYS A 122 13.70 -3.71 7.81
C LYS A 122 14.57 -4.70 7.01
N SER A 123 14.80 -5.90 7.56
CA SER A 123 15.50 -6.98 6.85
C SER A 123 14.77 -7.39 5.56
N ALA A 124 13.44 -7.47 5.56
CA ALA A 124 12.64 -7.82 4.38
C ALA A 124 12.82 -6.79 3.24
N ILE A 125 12.76 -5.48 3.55
CA ILE A 125 13.00 -4.43 2.54
C ILE A 125 14.44 -4.49 2.02
N ARG A 126 15.44 -4.69 2.90
CA ARG A 126 16.85 -4.86 2.49
C ARG A 126 17.03 -6.06 1.60
N TRP A 127 16.42 -7.18 1.94
CA TRP A 127 16.52 -8.39 1.14
C TRP A 127 15.96 -8.17 -0.27
N VAL A 128 14.78 -7.56 -0.41
CA VAL A 128 14.19 -7.23 -1.71
C VAL A 128 15.11 -6.31 -2.51
N ARG A 129 15.68 -5.30 -1.89
CA ARG A 129 16.59 -4.35 -2.56
C ARG A 129 17.91 -5.01 -2.95
N GLY A 130 18.48 -5.84 -2.09
CA GLY A 130 19.75 -6.53 -2.35
C GLY A 130 19.67 -7.62 -3.41
N HIS A 131 18.47 -8.20 -3.64
CA HIS A 131 18.21 -9.23 -4.65
C HIS A 131 17.40 -8.70 -5.84
N ALA A 132 17.35 -7.36 -6.01
CA ALA A 132 16.47 -6.72 -6.97
C ALA A 132 16.65 -7.23 -8.40
N ASP A 133 17.88 -7.39 -8.86
CA ASP A 133 18.20 -7.92 -10.19
C ASP A 133 17.74 -9.38 -10.37
N GLU A 134 17.95 -10.22 -9.34
CA GLU A 134 17.55 -11.64 -9.35
C GLU A 134 16.03 -11.80 -9.46
N ILE A 135 15.28 -10.97 -8.76
CA ILE A 135 13.82 -11.07 -8.68
C ILE A 135 13.07 -10.17 -9.67
N GLY A 136 13.81 -9.37 -10.49
CA GLY A 136 13.24 -8.48 -11.49
C GLY A 136 12.61 -7.20 -10.92
N VAL A 137 13.11 -6.71 -9.77
CA VAL A 137 12.61 -5.51 -9.08
C VAL A 137 13.46 -4.29 -9.42
N ASP A 138 12.81 -3.14 -9.57
CA ASP A 138 13.47 -1.83 -9.58
C ASP A 138 13.79 -1.42 -8.13
N PRO A 139 15.07 -1.41 -7.72
CA PRO A 139 15.44 -1.10 -6.33
C PRO A 139 15.11 0.33 -5.91
N THR A 140 14.75 1.20 -6.85
CA THR A 140 14.31 2.59 -6.62
C THR A 140 12.79 2.72 -6.51
N LYS A 141 12.04 1.61 -6.66
CA LYS A 141 10.56 1.59 -6.61
C LYS A 141 10.05 0.49 -5.69
N ILE A 142 10.56 0.45 -4.46
CA ILE A 142 10.11 -0.47 -3.41
C ILE A 142 9.12 0.27 -2.51
N ILE A 143 7.94 -0.31 -2.35
CA ILE A 143 6.85 0.21 -1.53
C ILE A 143 6.71 -0.68 -0.29
N ALA A 144 6.63 -0.09 0.89
CA ALA A 144 6.23 -0.82 2.09
C ALA A 144 4.75 -0.58 2.37
N ALA A 145 4.01 -1.65 2.59
CA ALA A 145 2.57 -1.63 2.83
C ALA A 145 2.20 -2.51 4.03
N GLY A 146 1.08 -2.24 4.66
CA GLY A 146 0.61 -3.10 5.73
C GLY A 146 -0.58 -2.56 6.49
N GLY A 147 -1.17 -3.42 7.34
CA GLY A 147 -2.36 -3.08 8.11
C GLY A 147 -2.10 -3.11 9.62
N SER A 148 -2.66 -2.15 10.38
CA SER A 148 -2.56 -2.14 11.84
C SER A 148 -1.10 -2.22 12.33
N ALA A 149 -0.74 -3.27 13.06
CA ALA A 149 0.64 -3.56 13.44
C ALA A 149 1.57 -3.69 12.21
N GLY A 150 1.09 -4.28 11.10
CA GLY A 150 1.86 -4.34 9.85
C GLY A 150 2.01 -2.97 9.19
N GLY A 151 1.02 -2.10 9.31
CA GLY A 151 1.12 -0.70 8.89
C GLY A 151 2.16 0.07 9.71
N HIS A 152 2.21 -0.18 11.02
CA HIS A 152 3.29 0.31 11.87
C HIS A 152 4.66 -0.18 11.39
N LEU A 153 4.81 -1.49 11.10
CA LEU A 153 6.07 -2.05 10.61
C LEU A 153 6.49 -1.40 9.29
N ALA A 154 5.56 -1.25 8.35
CA ALA A 154 5.82 -0.55 7.08
C ALA A 154 6.31 0.89 7.31
N ALA A 155 5.67 1.64 8.21
CA ALA A 155 6.10 2.99 8.57
C ALA A 155 7.48 2.98 9.25
N CYS A 156 7.76 2.01 10.13
CA CYS A 156 9.07 1.88 10.79
C CYS A 156 10.22 1.65 9.80
N THR A 157 9.99 0.92 8.69
CA THR A 157 11.05 0.72 7.68
C THR A 157 11.51 2.04 7.06
N ALA A 158 10.62 3.03 6.97
CA ALA A 158 10.88 4.35 6.40
C ALA A 158 11.44 5.36 7.41
N LEU A 159 10.98 5.29 8.66
CA LEU A 159 11.12 6.38 9.62
C LEU A 159 12.06 6.04 10.78
N VAL A 160 12.02 4.80 11.30
CA VAL A 160 12.77 4.40 12.47
C VAL A 160 14.21 4.04 12.09
N THR A 161 15.18 4.76 12.63
CA THR A 161 16.62 4.52 12.38
C THR A 161 17.20 3.42 13.26
N ALA A 162 16.62 3.16 14.43
CA ALA A 162 17.01 2.08 15.34
C ALA A 162 16.53 0.70 14.87
N TYR A 163 16.94 -0.34 15.59
CA TYR A 163 16.48 -1.73 15.38
C TYR A 163 16.79 -2.30 14.00
N ASP A 164 18.02 -2.10 13.54
CA ASP A 164 18.59 -2.90 12.45
C ASP A 164 19.06 -4.24 12.98
N ALA A 165 18.75 -5.34 12.30
CA ALA A 165 19.29 -6.64 12.66
C ALA A 165 20.82 -6.65 12.48
N GLU A 166 21.54 -7.35 13.36
CA GLU A 166 23.00 -7.48 13.25
C GLU A 166 23.44 -8.19 11.98
N SER A 167 22.62 -9.14 11.52
CA SER A 167 22.86 -9.92 10.30
C SER A 167 22.64 -9.15 9.00
N ASP A 168 22.04 -7.94 9.06
CA ASP A 168 21.73 -7.16 7.87
C ASP A 168 22.96 -6.44 7.32
N ASP A 169 23.12 -6.43 5.99
CA ASP A 169 24.04 -5.49 5.34
C ASP A 169 23.44 -4.06 5.41
N LYS A 170 24.02 -3.25 6.29
CA LYS A 170 23.56 -1.88 6.53
C LYS A 170 23.90 -0.90 5.40
N ASN A 171 24.72 -1.31 4.41
CA ASN A 171 24.95 -0.53 3.19
C ASN A 171 23.73 -0.61 2.26
N ILE A 172 22.86 -1.62 2.42
CA ILE A 172 21.58 -1.72 1.72
C ILE A 172 20.52 -1.00 2.53
N SER A 173 19.88 0.01 1.95
CA SER A 173 18.85 0.80 2.63
C SER A 173 17.58 -0.03 2.92
N ALA A 174 17.08 0.02 4.15
CA ALA A 174 15.77 -0.49 4.54
C ALA A 174 14.62 0.48 4.18
N LYS A 175 14.93 1.72 3.74
CA LYS A 175 13.93 2.76 3.49
C LYS A 175 13.20 2.52 2.17
N PRO A 176 11.85 2.35 2.18
CA PRO A 176 11.07 2.23 0.96
C PRO A 176 10.95 3.58 0.24
N ASN A 177 10.48 3.53 -1.01
CA ASN A 177 10.29 4.71 -1.85
C ASN A 177 8.87 5.29 -1.74
N ALA A 178 7.92 4.53 -1.19
CA ALA A 178 6.56 4.98 -0.87
C ALA A 178 5.95 4.11 0.25
N LEU A 179 4.90 4.61 0.89
CA LEU A 179 4.15 3.91 1.94
C LEU A 179 2.68 3.77 1.57
N VAL A 180 2.10 2.58 1.83
CA VAL A 180 0.65 2.31 1.71
C VAL A 180 0.17 1.70 3.03
N LEU A 181 -0.56 2.46 3.82
CA LEU A 181 -0.81 2.17 5.22
C LEU A 181 -2.31 2.02 5.49
N PHE A 182 -2.74 0.81 5.86
CA PHE A 182 -4.12 0.49 6.21
C PHE A 182 -4.29 0.54 7.73
N ASN A 183 -4.98 1.55 8.24
CA ASN A 183 -5.19 1.83 9.67
C ASN A 183 -3.94 1.56 10.54
N PRO A 184 -2.78 2.17 10.23
CA PRO A 184 -1.51 1.91 10.90
C PRO A 184 -1.53 2.39 12.36
N ALA A 185 -0.79 1.68 13.23
CA ALA A 185 -0.55 2.14 14.60
C ALA A 185 0.64 3.12 14.63
N MET A 186 0.39 4.42 14.42
CA MET A 186 1.44 5.43 14.29
C MET A 186 1.98 5.94 15.63
N ASN A 187 1.18 5.85 16.73
CA ASN A 187 1.50 6.33 18.08
C ASN A 187 1.52 5.18 19.09
N ILE A 188 2.42 4.20 18.91
CA ILE A 188 2.41 3.00 19.75
C ILE A 188 2.85 3.27 21.19
N ALA A 189 3.70 4.25 21.44
CA ALA A 189 4.07 4.64 22.80
C ALA A 189 2.83 5.08 23.60
N THR A 190 1.96 5.89 23.03
CA THR A 190 0.68 6.28 23.64
C THR A 190 -0.23 5.05 23.84
N LEU A 191 -0.36 4.22 22.81
CA LEU A 191 -1.16 2.99 22.87
C LEU A 191 -0.69 2.05 23.99
N PHE A 192 0.60 1.87 24.15
CA PHE A 192 1.16 1.02 25.20
C PHE A 192 1.07 1.65 26.59
N ARG A 193 1.17 2.97 26.70
CA ARG A 193 0.97 3.69 27.96
C ARG A 193 -0.45 3.54 28.46
N GLU A 194 -1.44 3.69 27.57
CA GLU A 194 -2.87 3.52 27.89
C GLU A 194 -3.20 2.07 28.28
N ARG A 195 -2.52 1.09 27.69
CA ARG A 195 -2.66 -0.34 27.98
C ARG A 195 -1.70 -0.88 29.03
N ALA A 196 -0.95 -0.01 29.72
CA ALA A 196 0.04 -0.43 30.74
C ALA A 196 -0.61 -1.25 31.88
N ALA A 197 -1.90 -1.04 32.17
CA ALA A 197 -2.67 -1.84 33.12
C ALA A 197 -2.88 -3.30 32.67
N GLU A 198 -2.68 -3.64 31.38
CA GLU A 198 -2.91 -4.97 30.79
C GLU A 198 -1.65 -5.85 30.75
N GLN A 199 -0.63 -5.60 31.58
CA GLN A 199 0.65 -6.33 31.60
C GLN A 199 1.37 -6.34 30.23
N ASN A 200 1.56 -5.17 29.63
CA ASN A 200 2.30 -5.07 28.39
C ASN A 200 3.81 -5.36 28.62
N PRO A 201 4.41 -6.37 27.97
CA PRO A 201 5.81 -6.74 28.13
C PRO A 201 6.79 -5.75 27.47
N VAL A 202 6.30 -4.76 26.73
CA VAL A 202 7.12 -3.79 26.00
C VAL A 202 7.53 -2.66 26.94
N LYS A 203 8.84 -2.45 27.07
CA LYS A 203 9.37 -1.31 27.83
C LYS A 203 9.05 0.00 27.10
N MET A 204 8.79 1.07 27.85
CA MET A 204 8.40 2.35 27.28
C MET A 204 9.48 3.00 26.42
N ASP A 205 10.76 2.84 26.74
CA ASP A 205 11.88 3.29 25.92
C ASP A 205 11.90 2.60 24.54
N VAL A 206 11.60 1.31 24.50
CA VAL A 206 11.43 0.56 23.24
C VAL A 206 10.23 1.08 22.47
N ALA A 207 9.09 1.28 23.14
CA ALA A 207 7.87 1.79 22.50
C ALA A 207 8.09 3.18 21.88
N GLU A 208 8.74 4.09 22.60
CA GLU A 208 9.09 5.42 22.06
C GLU A 208 10.03 5.33 20.85
N ALA A 209 11.04 4.46 20.91
CA ALA A 209 12.03 4.29 19.86
C ALA A 209 11.47 3.65 18.56
N ILE A 210 10.31 2.98 18.62
CA ILE A 210 9.63 2.41 17.44
C ILE A 210 8.29 3.11 17.16
N THR A 211 8.04 4.30 17.70
CA THR A 211 6.86 5.12 17.40
C THR A 211 7.10 5.95 16.14
N PRO A 212 6.51 5.63 14.97
CA PRO A 212 6.83 6.29 13.70
C PRO A 212 6.66 7.81 13.72
N ASN A 213 5.63 8.31 14.43
CA ASN A 213 5.34 9.75 14.51
C ASN A 213 6.45 10.58 15.18
N ASN A 214 7.37 9.95 15.92
CA ASN A 214 8.52 10.62 16.51
C ASN A 214 9.64 10.92 15.48
N PHE A 215 9.58 10.30 14.29
CA PHE A 215 10.68 10.31 13.32
C PHE A 215 10.28 10.86 11.94
N VAL A 216 9.19 11.60 11.85
CA VAL A 216 8.77 12.26 10.60
C VAL A 216 9.77 13.39 10.28
N THR A 217 10.43 13.30 9.13
CA THR A 217 11.44 14.27 8.65
C THR A 217 11.21 14.60 7.19
N LYS A 218 11.98 15.53 6.63
CA LYS A 218 11.92 15.90 5.19
C LYS A 218 12.23 14.72 4.25
N ASP A 219 12.85 13.67 4.77
CA ASP A 219 13.18 12.46 4.01
C ASP A 219 12.07 11.40 4.06
N THR A 220 10.95 11.67 4.72
CA THR A 220 9.80 10.77 4.75
C THR A 220 9.23 10.57 3.34
N PRO A 221 9.08 9.31 2.87
CA PRO A 221 8.59 9.06 1.52
C PRO A 221 7.10 9.41 1.37
N PRO A 222 6.60 9.61 0.13
CA PRO A 222 5.18 9.81 -0.12
C PRO A 222 4.37 8.65 0.47
N ALA A 223 3.24 8.99 1.09
CA ALA A 223 2.41 8.04 1.82
C ALA A 223 0.93 8.22 1.51
N ILE A 224 0.20 7.09 1.50
CA ILE A 224 -1.26 7.04 1.54
C ILE A 224 -1.70 6.25 2.76
N LEU A 225 -2.67 6.79 3.51
CA LEU A 225 -3.24 6.16 4.69
C LEU A 225 -4.74 5.96 4.52
N PHE A 226 -5.23 4.83 5.02
CA PHE A 226 -6.66 4.49 5.06
C PHE A 226 -7.10 4.27 6.49
N PHE A 227 -8.17 4.94 6.92
CA PHE A 227 -8.76 4.74 8.23
C PHE A 227 -10.29 4.65 8.17
N GLY A 228 -10.89 3.92 9.08
CA GLY A 228 -12.30 4.11 9.41
C GLY A 228 -12.47 5.32 10.32
N THR A 229 -13.55 6.09 10.18
CA THR A 229 -13.77 7.26 11.06
C THR A 229 -14.06 6.87 12.51
N ALA A 230 -14.48 5.62 12.77
CA ALA A 230 -14.68 5.06 14.11
C ALA A 230 -13.43 4.32 14.66
N ASP A 231 -12.30 4.37 13.96
CA ASP A 231 -11.05 3.75 14.40
C ASP A 231 -10.28 4.64 15.36
N GLN A 232 -10.06 4.19 16.59
CA GLN A 232 -9.31 4.93 17.59
C GLN A 232 -7.85 5.23 17.20
N LEU A 233 -7.24 4.41 16.32
CA LEU A 233 -5.88 4.64 15.84
C LEU A 233 -5.79 5.78 14.82
N LYS A 234 -6.92 6.29 14.31
CA LYS A 234 -6.97 7.37 13.33
C LYS A 234 -6.24 8.62 13.81
N ILE A 235 -6.33 8.94 15.11
CA ILE A 235 -5.65 10.11 15.71
C ILE A 235 -4.11 10.10 15.42
N GLY A 236 -3.49 8.93 15.44
CA GLY A 236 -2.08 8.80 15.08
C GLY A 236 -1.80 9.01 13.59
N GLY A 237 -2.76 8.64 12.74
CA GLY A 237 -2.72 8.92 11.30
C GLY A 237 -2.87 10.41 11.00
N ASP A 238 -3.82 11.08 11.67
CA ASP A 238 -4.03 12.54 11.55
C ASP A 238 -2.75 13.30 11.90
N GLU A 239 -2.11 12.94 13.02
CA GLU A 239 -0.84 13.53 13.46
C GLU A 239 0.27 13.33 12.42
N PHE A 240 0.41 12.12 11.87
CA PHE A 240 1.39 11.83 10.82
C PHE A 240 1.18 12.73 9.60
N VAL A 241 -0.05 12.79 9.10
CA VAL A 241 -0.39 13.58 7.90
C VAL A 241 -0.16 15.06 8.15
N GLN A 242 -0.54 15.58 9.33
CA GLN A 242 -0.28 16.96 9.72
C GLN A 242 1.23 17.27 9.72
N LYS A 243 2.05 16.43 10.36
CA LYS A 243 3.51 16.60 10.39
C LYS A 243 4.13 16.54 9.00
N ALA A 244 3.74 15.56 8.18
CA ALA A 244 4.25 15.40 6.83
C ALA A 244 3.90 16.61 5.94
N ARG A 245 2.65 17.06 5.95
CA ARG A 245 2.20 18.24 5.17
C ARG A 245 2.87 19.53 5.64
N ALA A 246 3.12 19.71 6.93
CA ALA A 246 3.86 20.85 7.46
C ALA A 246 5.32 20.92 6.94
N LEU A 247 5.89 19.77 6.53
CA LEU A 247 7.20 19.67 5.90
C LEU A 247 7.15 19.76 4.36
N GLY A 248 5.96 19.98 3.78
CA GLY A 248 5.74 20.02 2.33
C GLY A 248 5.76 18.66 1.65
N LEU A 249 5.56 17.57 2.41
CA LEU A 249 5.59 16.21 1.90
C LEU A 249 4.20 15.74 1.45
N ARG A 250 4.18 14.80 0.50
CA ARG A 250 2.95 14.17 0.05
C ARG A 250 2.48 13.10 1.04
N ALA A 251 1.43 13.42 1.79
CA ALA A 251 0.72 12.48 2.65
C ALA A 251 -0.79 12.60 2.39
N GLU A 252 -1.40 11.51 1.93
CA GLU A 252 -2.83 11.42 1.64
C GLU A 252 -3.52 10.62 2.74
N MET A 253 -4.65 11.12 3.23
CA MET A 253 -5.54 10.39 4.13
C MET A 253 -6.88 10.16 3.44
N TRP A 254 -7.36 8.93 3.50
CA TRP A 254 -8.65 8.52 2.97
C TRP A 254 -9.45 7.82 4.07
N ALA A 255 -10.59 8.37 4.42
CA ALA A 255 -11.44 7.88 5.50
C ALA A 255 -12.66 7.10 4.98
N ALA A 256 -12.97 5.99 5.64
CA ALA A 256 -14.19 5.20 5.44
C ALA A 256 -15.22 5.60 6.52
N PRO A 257 -16.37 6.23 6.15
CA PRO A 257 -17.36 6.70 7.12
C PRO A 257 -17.87 5.56 8.02
N GLU A 258 -17.92 5.81 9.32
CA GLU A 258 -18.46 4.92 10.35
C GLU A 258 -17.76 3.55 10.49
N MET A 259 -16.70 3.32 9.73
CA MET A 259 -16.01 2.04 9.76
C MET A 259 -15.05 1.95 10.95
N PRO A 260 -15.01 0.75 11.61
CA PRO A 260 -14.10 0.47 12.71
C PRO A 260 -12.71 0.07 12.19
N HIS A 261 -11.81 -0.23 13.13
CA HIS A 261 -10.50 -0.81 12.86
C HIS A 261 -10.59 -2.10 12.02
N GLY A 262 -9.73 -2.25 11.00
CA GLY A 262 -9.67 -3.45 10.16
C GLY A 262 -10.71 -3.52 9.04
N PHE A 263 -11.45 -2.46 8.78
CA PHE A 263 -12.52 -2.40 7.77
C PHE A 263 -12.06 -2.85 6.38
N PHE A 264 -10.84 -2.58 6.02
CA PHE A 264 -10.24 -2.87 4.69
C PHE A 264 -10.09 -4.38 4.40
N ASN A 265 -10.25 -5.26 5.40
CA ASN A 265 -10.14 -6.71 5.22
C ASN A 265 -11.36 -7.35 4.58
N LYS A 266 -12.47 -6.64 4.47
CA LYS A 266 -13.76 -7.17 3.99
C LYS A 266 -14.27 -6.40 2.78
N ALA A 267 -14.96 -7.11 1.88
CA ALA A 267 -15.71 -6.47 0.82
C ALA A 267 -16.85 -5.59 1.42
N PRO A 268 -17.20 -4.48 0.79
CA PRO A 268 -16.61 -3.92 -0.43
C PRO A 268 -15.34 -3.09 -0.17
N TRP A 269 -15.02 -2.80 1.08
CA TRP A 269 -13.94 -1.90 1.45
C TRP A 269 -12.55 -2.39 1.03
N MET A 270 -12.35 -3.72 0.96
CA MET A 270 -11.10 -4.28 0.43
C MET A 270 -10.88 -3.81 -1.02
N GLN A 271 -11.91 -3.90 -1.87
CA GLN A 271 -11.82 -3.47 -3.27
C GLN A 271 -11.69 -1.94 -3.39
N VAL A 272 -12.42 -1.19 -2.55
CA VAL A 272 -12.40 0.28 -2.55
C VAL A 272 -11.00 0.80 -2.17
N THR A 273 -10.41 0.26 -1.10
CA THR A 273 -9.05 0.68 -0.67
C THR A 273 -7.98 0.19 -1.65
N ALA A 274 -8.10 -1.01 -2.23
CA ALA A 274 -7.18 -1.51 -3.25
C ALA A 274 -7.23 -0.66 -4.52
N ARG A 275 -8.41 -0.18 -4.94
CA ARG A 275 -8.54 0.75 -6.07
C ARG A 275 -7.84 2.08 -5.77
N GLN A 276 -8.02 2.64 -4.58
CA GLN A 276 -7.40 3.91 -4.21
C GLN A 276 -5.88 3.79 -4.06
N MET A 277 -5.38 2.64 -3.55
CA MET A 277 -3.96 2.31 -3.56
C MET A 277 -3.40 2.29 -4.99
N ASP A 278 -4.10 1.68 -5.95
CA ASP A 278 -3.69 1.65 -7.37
C ASP A 278 -3.60 3.06 -7.95
N VAL A 279 -4.62 3.92 -7.72
CA VAL A 279 -4.61 5.33 -8.14
C VAL A 279 -3.38 6.06 -7.57
N PHE A 280 -3.07 5.88 -6.29
CA PHE A 280 -1.90 6.45 -5.65
C PHE A 280 -0.60 5.98 -6.31
N LEU A 281 -0.43 4.66 -6.52
CA LEU A 281 0.77 4.09 -7.14
C LEU A 281 0.90 4.51 -8.63
N THR A 282 -0.22 4.65 -9.34
CA THR A 282 -0.24 5.20 -10.71
C THR A 282 0.24 6.64 -10.74
N SER A 283 -0.18 7.46 -9.77
CA SER A 283 0.25 8.86 -9.68
C SER A 283 1.74 9.04 -9.34
N LEU A 284 2.39 7.99 -8.82
CA LEU A 284 3.84 7.93 -8.60
C LEU A 284 4.61 7.34 -9.80
N ASN A 285 3.93 7.03 -10.90
CA ASN A 285 4.48 6.33 -12.06
C ASN A 285 5.03 4.93 -11.73
N TYR A 286 4.42 4.24 -10.77
CA TYR A 286 4.71 2.85 -10.43
C TYR A 286 3.78 1.88 -11.16
N LEU A 287 2.61 2.36 -11.58
CA LEU A 287 1.64 1.66 -12.41
C LEU A 287 1.26 2.52 -13.61
N GLY A 288 0.70 1.89 -14.64
CA GLY A 288 0.14 2.57 -15.80
C GLY A 288 -1.33 2.20 -16.04
N GLY A 289 -2.08 3.11 -16.65
CA GLY A 289 -3.49 2.93 -16.98
C GLY A 289 -4.41 2.97 -15.75
N GLU A 290 -5.71 2.79 -16.01
CA GLU A 290 -6.75 2.83 -14.98
C GLU A 290 -6.75 1.57 -14.10
N PRO A 291 -7.18 1.66 -12.82
CA PRO A 291 -7.39 0.51 -11.96
C PRO A 291 -8.34 -0.52 -12.58
N THR A 292 -7.94 -1.79 -12.58
CA THR A 292 -8.73 -2.88 -13.18
C THR A 292 -9.67 -3.58 -12.19
N ILE A 293 -9.53 -3.31 -10.89
CA ILE A 293 -10.41 -3.87 -9.86
C ILE A 293 -11.84 -3.34 -10.02
N ARG A 294 -12.79 -4.25 -10.08
CA ARG A 294 -14.22 -3.90 -10.19
C ARG A 294 -14.79 -3.67 -8.81
N LEU A 295 -15.42 -2.53 -8.62
CA LEU A 295 -16.19 -2.27 -7.40
C LEU A 295 -17.59 -2.88 -7.58
N PRO A 296 -18.19 -3.46 -6.51
CA PRO A 296 -19.59 -3.85 -6.50
C PRO A 296 -20.50 -2.64 -6.80
N GLU A 297 -21.68 -2.90 -7.35
CA GLU A 297 -22.70 -1.86 -7.51
C GLU A 297 -23.08 -1.27 -6.13
N GLY A 298 -23.18 0.04 -6.05
CA GLY A 298 -23.44 0.73 -4.78
C GLY A 298 -22.28 0.69 -3.78
N ALA A 299 -21.08 0.35 -4.20
CA ALA A 299 -19.92 0.38 -3.31
C ALA A 299 -19.76 1.77 -2.65
N PRO A 300 -19.44 1.82 -1.36
CA PRO A 300 -19.23 3.07 -0.65
C PRO A 300 -17.98 3.79 -1.17
N SER A 301 -17.90 5.09 -0.88
CA SER A 301 -16.76 5.93 -1.25
C SER A 301 -15.91 6.29 -0.04
N LEU A 302 -14.61 6.36 -0.24
CA LEU A 302 -13.70 6.99 0.70
C LEU A 302 -13.82 8.51 0.62
N ILE A 303 -13.57 9.19 1.74
CA ILE A 303 -13.52 10.65 1.85
C ILE A 303 -12.05 11.05 1.98
N ALA A 304 -11.60 11.99 1.14
CA ALA A 304 -10.27 12.58 1.28
C ALA A 304 -10.23 13.56 2.46
N GLU A 305 -9.18 13.51 3.27
CA GLU A 305 -8.97 14.38 4.43
C GLU A 305 -7.65 15.17 4.38
#